data_48fba8416918c03ae4947f84bf89ad9d
#
_entry.id   48fba8416918c03ae4947f84bf89ad9d
#
_cell.length_a   1.000
_cell.length_b   1.000
_cell.length_c   1.000
_cell.angle_alpha   90.00
_cell.angle_beta   90.00
_cell.angle_gamma   90.00
#
_symmetry.space_group_name_H-M   'P 1'
#
loop_
_entity.id
_entity.type
_entity.pdbx_description
1 polymer ?
#
loop_
_entity_poly.entity_id
_entity_poly.type
_entity_poly.pdbx_seq_one_letter_code
_entity_poly.pdbx_strand_id
1 'polypeptide(L)'
;MLLAHLAVQTLVLVIDGSVGGRGGVALMRHVVDKGRALPLAWVVRRGKKGQCPEALHIALVEQGQALIPPGARVVVLGEGEGDGTDCQHSRQEAGWFDVCRTGSHGTASWDGATLRLETVGWCITPGTLVEFPSAALTREAYGPLLLLCCGANG
;
A
#
# COMPACT_ATOMS: atom_id res chain seq x y z
N MET A 1 -19.48 7.21 -17.38
CA MET A 1 -18.26 6.68 -16.74
C MET A 1 -18.60 6.26 -15.31
N LEU A 2 -18.30 5.02 -14.92
CA LEU A 2 -18.74 4.44 -13.63
C LEU A 2 -18.29 5.26 -12.41
N LEU A 3 -17.12 5.87 -12.47
CA LEU A 3 -16.53 6.60 -11.34
C LEU A 3 -16.79 8.12 -11.37
N ALA A 4 -17.51 8.63 -12.36
CA ALA A 4 -17.71 10.09 -12.50
C ALA A 4 -18.48 10.71 -11.30
N HIS A 5 -19.39 9.97 -10.70
CA HIS A 5 -20.13 10.42 -9.51
C HIS A 5 -19.28 10.41 -8.23
N LEU A 6 -18.13 9.74 -8.24
CA LEU A 6 -17.19 9.69 -7.13
C LEU A 6 -16.10 10.78 -7.22
N ALA A 7 -16.05 11.53 -8.33
CA ALA A 7 -15.00 12.52 -8.58
C ALA A 7 -14.91 13.65 -7.54
N VAL A 8 -16.02 13.94 -6.85
CA VAL A 8 -16.08 14.96 -5.78
C VAL A 8 -15.67 14.41 -4.39
N GLN A 9 -15.41 13.12 -4.29
CA GLN A 9 -15.01 12.45 -3.05
C GLN A 9 -13.58 11.94 -3.14
N THR A 10 -12.98 11.70 -1.99
CA THR A 10 -11.71 10.95 -1.97
C THR A 10 -11.99 9.51 -2.40
N LEU A 11 -11.34 9.08 -3.48
CA LEU A 11 -11.40 7.70 -3.93
C LEU A 11 -10.43 6.84 -3.12
N VAL A 12 -10.95 5.85 -2.43
CA VAL A 12 -10.12 4.87 -1.73
C VAL A 12 -9.98 3.64 -2.62
N LEU A 13 -8.76 3.36 -3.02
CA LEU A 13 -8.40 2.15 -3.78
C LEU A 13 -7.74 1.15 -2.85
N VAL A 14 -8.06 -0.12 -3.00
CA VAL A 14 -7.41 -1.22 -2.27
C VAL A 14 -6.74 -2.15 -3.26
N ILE A 15 -5.48 -2.49 -3.02
CA ILE A 15 -4.76 -3.52 -3.78
C ILE A 15 -4.54 -4.71 -2.86
N ASP A 16 -5.06 -5.87 -3.25
CA ASP A 16 -4.93 -7.11 -2.48
C ASP A 16 -4.69 -8.31 -3.40
N GLY A 17 -3.89 -9.24 -2.90
CA GLY A 17 -3.63 -10.52 -3.53
C GLY A 17 -4.51 -11.63 -2.97
N SER A 18 -5.24 -12.31 -3.82
CA SER A 18 -6.10 -13.45 -3.45
C SER A 18 -5.62 -14.74 -4.07
N VAL A 19 -5.65 -15.83 -3.30
CA VAL A 19 -5.30 -17.17 -3.80
C VAL A 19 -6.49 -17.75 -4.53
N GLY A 20 -6.28 -18.09 -5.80
CA GLY A 20 -7.25 -18.87 -6.60
C GLY A 20 -6.96 -20.36 -6.55
N GLY A 21 -7.91 -21.19 -7.02
CA GLY A 21 -7.70 -22.61 -7.18
C GLY A 21 -6.54 -22.96 -8.14
N ARG A 22 -5.99 -24.16 -8.03
CA ARG A 22 -4.93 -24.71 -8.92
C ARG A 22 -3.63 -23.92 -8.92
N GLY A 23 -3.25 -23.28 -7.80
CA GLY A 23 -2.00 -22.52 -7.66
C GLY A 23 -2.01 -21.17 -8.37
N GLY A 24 -3.18 -20.61 -8.63
CA GLY A 24 -3.32 -19.24 -9.15
C GLY A 24 -3.34 -18.20 -8.05
N VAL A 25 -2.81 -17.02 -8.34
CA VAL A 25 -2.94 -15.81 -7.53
C VAL A 25 -3.55 -14.72 -8.40
N ALA A 26 -4.58 -14.06 -7.90
CA ALA A 26 -5.15 -12.88 -8.50
C ALA A 26 -4.71 -11.65 -7.69
N LEU A 27 -3.99 -10.74 -8.30
CA LEU A 27 -3.75 -9.41 -7.76
C LEU A 27 -4.87 -8.50 -8.27
N MET A 28 -5.60 -7.88 -7.37
CA MET A 28 -6.81 -7.13 -7.70
C MET A 28 -6.74 -5.72 -7.14
N ARG A 29 -7.24 -4.77 -7.92
CA ARG A 29 -7.51 -3.42 -7.47
C ARG A 29 -9.01 -3.21 -7.35
N HIS A 30 -9.43 -2.67 -6.24
CA HIS A 30 -10.81 -2.33 -5.93
C HIS A 30 -10.95 -0.85 -5.65
N VAL A 31 -12.12 -0.28 -5.94
CA VAL A 31 -12.55 0.97 -5.34
C VAL A 31 -13.49 0.66 -4.19
N VAL A 32 -13.32 1.36 -3.08
CA VAL A 32 -14.22 1.26 -1.93
C VAL A 32 -15.38 2.24 -2.13
N ASP A 33 -16.59 1.73 -2.18
CA ASP A 33 -17.82 2.51 -2.23
C ASP A 33 -18.83 1.97 -1.22
N LYS A 34 -19.28 2.82 -0.29
CA LYS A 34 -20.31 2.47 0.72
C LYS A 34 -20.04 1.16 1.47
N GLY A 35 -18.78 0.95 1.86
CA GLY A 35 -18.36 -0.27 2.56
C GLY A 35 -18.23 -1.52 1.69
N ARG A 36 -18.26 -1.37 0.37
CA ARG A 36 -18.03 -2.45 -0.59
C ARG A 36 -16.75 -2.21 -1.38
N ALA A 37 -16.04 -3.29 -1.69
CA ALA A 37 -14.90 -3.27 -2.58
C ALA A 37 -15.35 -3.69 -3.98
N LEU A 38 -15.36 -2.75 -4.93
CA LEU A 38 -15.76 -3.00 -6.32
C LEU A 38 -14.49 -3.20 -7.16
N PRO A 39 -14.33 -4.35 -7.84
CA PRO A 39 -13.14 -4.61 -8.64
C PRO A 39 -13.07 -3.67 -9.84
N LEU A 40 -11.90 -3.06 -10.05
CA LEU A 40 -11.61 -2.16 -11.19
C LEU A 40 -10.68 -2.81 -12.19
N ALA A 41 -9.65 -3.51 -11.70
CA ALA A 41 -8.65 -4.16 -12.52
C ALA A 41 -8.08 -5.35 -11.78
N TRP A 42 -7.62 -6.35 -12.50
CA TRP A 42 -6.97 -7.53 -11.92
C TRP A 42 -6.01 -8.17 -12.90
N VAL A 43 -5.03 -8.86 -12.35
CA VAL A 43 -4.15 -9.76 -13.09
C VAL A 43 -4.14 -11.12 -12.40
N VAL A 44 -4.19 -12.18 -13.18
CA VAL A 44 -4.11 -13.56 -12.66
C VAL A 44 -2.83 -14.20 -13.16
N ARG A 45 -2.10 -14.83 -12.24
CA ARG A 45 -0.86 -15.57 -12.56
C ARG A 45 -0.74 -16.84 -11.74
N ARG A 46 0.16 -17.72 -12.14
CA ARG A 46 0.60 -18.83 -11.28
C ARG A 46 1.61 -18.32 -10.27
N GLY A 47 1.48 -18.75 -9.02
CA GLY A 47 2.38 -18.34 -7.94
C GLY A 47 1.77 -18.49 -6.56
N LYS A 48 2.46 -17.95 -5.56
CA LYS A 48 1.99 -17.90 -4.18
C LYS A 48 1.59 -16.47 -3.83
N LYS A 49 0.61 -16.31 -2.91
CA LYS A 49 0.29 -15.02 -2.30
C LYS A 49 1.55 -14.49 -1.57
N GLY A 50 1.79 -13.20 -1.62
CA GLY A 50 2.98 -12.58 -1.04
C GLY A 50 4.21 -12.60 -1.97
N GLN A 51 4.05 -13.03 -3.23
CA GLN A 51 5.16 -13.14 -4.21
C GLN A 51 4.80 -12.55 -5.57
N CYS A 52 3.89 -11.59 -5.62
CA CYS A 52 3.62 -10.86 -6.85
C CYS A 52 4.79 -9.93 -7.18
N PRO A 53 5.36 -9.98 -8.38
CA PRO A 53 6.38 -9.01 -8.80
C PRO A 53 5.86 -7.59 -8.71
N GLU A 54 6.70 -6.67 -8.24
CA GLU A 54 6.37 -5.26 -8.09
C GLU A 54 5.87 -4.63 -9.39
N ALA A 55 6.44 -5.02 -10.53
CA ALA A 55 5.99 -4.58 -11.85
C ALA A 55 4.51 -4.83 -12.13
N LEU A 56 3.89 -5.86 -11.54
CA LEU A 56 2.45 -6.09 -11.68
C LEU A 56 1.62 -5.12 -10.85
N HIS A 57 2.12 -4.71 -9.70
CA HIS A 57 1.48 -3.66 -8.90
C HIS A 57 1.53 -2.33 -9.64
N ILE A 58 2.68 -1.99 -10.24
CA ILE A 58 2.86 -0.78 -11.06
C ILE A 58 1.92 -0.81 -12.26
N ALA A 59 1.86 -1.91 -13.01
CA ALA A 59 0.95 -2.05 -14.14
C ALA A 59 -0.52 -1.86 -13.74
N LEU A 60 -0.92 -2.33 -12.56
CA LEU A 60 -2.27 -2.07 -12.03
C LEU A 60 -2.46 -0.59 -11.64
N VAL A 61 -1.41 0.12 -11.19
CA VAL A 61 -1.47 1.58 -10.96
C VAL A 61 -1.74 2.29 -12.28
N GLU A 62 -0.98 2.01 -13.32
CA GLU A 62 -1.11 2.61 -14.64
C GLU A 62 -2.49 2.36 -15.27
N GLN A 63 -2.94 1.10 -15.27
CA GLN A 63 -4.29 0.75 -15.75
C GLN A 63 -5.40 1.50 -14.99
N GLY A 64 -5.22 1.72 -13.71
CA GLY A 64 -6.19 2.43 -12.89
C GLY A 64 -6.24 3.91 -13.17
N GLN A 65 -5.11 4.54 -13.51
CA GLN A 65 -5.08 5.98 -13.84
C GLN A 65 -6.08 6.35 -14.93
N ALA A 66 -6.18 5.52 -15.97
CA ALA A 66 -7.13 5.74 -17.08
C ALA A 66 -8.61 5.67 -16.66
N LEU A 67 -8.91 5.04 -15.52
CA LEU A 67 -10.26 4.90 -14.99
C LEU A 67 -10.63 5.98 -13.96
N ILE A 68 -9.63 6.67 -13.40
CA ILE A 68 -9.83 7.70 -12.37
C ILE A 68 -10.25 9.02 -13.05
N PRO A 69 -11.31 9.67 -12.56
CA PRO A 69 -11.70 10.97 -13.07
C PRO A 69 -10.59 12.02 -12.84
N PRO A 70 -10.34 12.91 -13.81
CA PRO A 70 -9.40 14.01 -13.60
C PRO A 70 -9.72 14.84 -12.35
N GLY A 71 -8.71 15.17 -11.55
CA GLY A 71 -8.87 15.99 -10.35
C GLY A 71 -9.40 15.24 -9.12
N ALA A 72 -9.69 13.94 -9.22
CA ALA A 72 -10.07 13.14 -8.06
C ALA A 72 -8.89 12.96 -7.10
N ARG A 73 -9.15 13.15 -5.81
CA ARG A 73 -8.19 12.79 -4.76
C ARG A 73 -8.19 11.27 -4.56
N VAL A 74 -7.05 10.64 -4.67
CA VAL A 74 -6.92 9.17 -4.55
C VAL A 74 -6.06 8.81 -3.35
N VAL A 75 -6.51 7.84 -2.56
CA VAL A 75 -5.74 7.18 -1.50
C VAL A 75 -5.70 5.68 -1.82
N VAL A 76 -4.51 5.12 -1.91
CA VAL A 76 -4.31 3.69 -2.12
C VAL A 76 -3.99 3.03 -0.79
N LEU A 77 -4.72 1.97 -0.46
CA LEU A 77 -4.45 1.11 0.67
C LEU A 77 -3.78 -0.16 0.16
N GLY A 78 -2.63 -0.52 0.72
CA GLY A 78 -1.87 -1.71 0.34
C GLY A 78 -1.45 -2.53 1.54
N GLU A 79 -1.33 -3.85 1.34
CA GLU A 79 -0.63 -4.74 2.26
C GLU A 79 0.85 -4.84 1.87
N GLY A 80 1.66 -5.58 2.66
CA GLY A 80 3.11 -5.69 2.52
C GLY A 80 3.66 -6.16 1.16
N GLU A 81 2.83 -6.64 0.23
CA GLU A 81 3.25 -6.86 -1.16
C GLU A 81 3.36 -5.56 -1.98
N GLY A 82 2.73 -4.50 -1.53
CA GLY A 82 2.68 -3.21 -2.22
C GLY A 82 3.55 -2.14 -1.57
N ASP A 83 4.43 -2.50 -0.65
CA ASP A 83 5.32 -1.59 0.06
C ASP A 83 6.69 -1.39 -0.62
N GLY A 84 6.91 -1.98 -1.80
CA GLY A 84 8.10 -1.76 -2.62
C GLY A 84 8.26 -0.30 -3.03
N THR A 85 9.51 0.16 -3.07
CA THR A 85 9.84 1.58 -3.32
C THR A 85 9.40 2.04 -4.71
N ASP A 86 9.56 1.22 -5.74
CA ASP A 86 9.14 1.57 -7.11
C ASP A 86 7.62 1.68 -7.22
N CYS A 87 6.89 0.83 -6.50
CA CYS A 87 5.44 0.88 -6.45
C CYS A 87 4.93 2.15 -5.74
N GLN A 88 5.60 2.57 -4.68
CA GLN A 88 5.30 3.80 -3.96
C GLN A 88 5.62 5.03 -4.82
N HIS A 89 6.77 5.05 -5.52
CA HIS A 89 7.11 6.10 -6.48
C HIS A 89 6.07 6.22 -7.60
N SER A 90 5.65 5.10 -8.19
CA SER A 90 4.62 5.11 -9.24
C SER A 90 3.29 5.72 -8.77
N ARG A 91 2.89 5.50 -7.52
CA ARG A 91 1.69 6.14 -6.95
C ARG A 91 1.90 7.63 -6.73
N GLN A 92 3.07 8.01 -6.26
CA GLN A 92 3.44 9.39 -6.03
C GLN A 92 3.50 10.20 -7.33
N GLU A 93 4.07 9.63 -8.40
CA GLU A 93 4.05 10.20 -9.75
C GLU A 93 2.64 10.36 -10.31
N ALA A 94 1.74 9.43 -9.96
CA ALA A 94 0.32 9.54 -10.27
C ALA A 94 -0.41 10.65 -9.48
N GLY A 95 0.25 11.30 -8.52
CA GLY A 95 -0.35 12.28 -7.63
C GLY A 95 -1.27 11.66 -6.57
N TRP A 96 -1.09 10.38 -6.25
CA TRP A 96 -1.90 9.66 -5.30
C TRP A 96 -1.22 9.59 -3.93
N PHE A 97 -2.03 9.53 -2.88
CA PHE A 97 -1.58 9.21 -1.54
C PHE A 97 -1.62 7.69 -1.35
N ASP A 98 -0.70 7.16 -0.56
CA ASP A 98 -0.74 5.75 -0.20
C ASP A 98 -0.60 5.52 1.31
N VAL A 99 -1.21 4.46 1.78
CA VAL A 99 -1.08 3.91 3.13
C VAL A 99 -0.81 2.42 2.98
N CYS A 100 0.41 2.02 3.27
CA CYS A 100 0.83 0.63 3.14
C CYS A 100 1.23 0.05 4.49
N ARG A 101 0.76 -1.17 4.76
CA ARG A 101 1.31 -1.95 5.86
C ARG A 101 2.64 -2.52 5.42
N THR A 102 3.71 -2.27 6.16
CA THR A 102 5.03 -2.86 5.90
C THR A 102 5.34 -4.01 6.85
N GLY A 103 6.28 -4.87 6.43
CA GLY A 103 6.73 -5.99 7.23
C GLY A 103 7.58 -5.56 8.43
N SER A 104 7.49 -6.30 9.54
CA SER A 104 8.25 -6.02 10.77
C SER A 104 9.78 -6.16 10.61
N HIS A 105 10.25 -6.89 9.59
CA HIS A 105 11.69 -7.11 9.37
C HIS A 105 12.41 -5.93 8.69
N GLY A 106 11.66 -4.90 8.30
CA GLY A 106 12.21 -3.69 7.70
C GLY A 106 13.00 -2.82 8.68
N THR A 107 13.69 -1.84 8.10
CA THR A 107 14.37 -0.78 8.85
C THR A 107 13.83 0.57 8.44
N ALA A 108 13.83 1.51 9.36
CA ALA A 108 13.54 2.91 9.10
C ALA A 108 14.67 3.79 9.64
N SER A 109 14.86 4.96 9.07
CA SER A 109 15.66 6.02 9.65
C SER A 109 14.74 7.15 10.12
N TRP A 110 14.99 7.64 11.32
CA TRP A 110 14.25 8.73 11.91
C TRP A 110 15.15 9.50 12.86
N ASP A 111 15.22 10.82 12.72
CA ASP A 111 16.03 11.72 13.52
C ASP A 111 17.50 11.29 13.63
N GLY A 112 18.08 10.85 12.51
CA GLY A 112 19.45 10.36 12.43
C GLY A 112 19.70 8.97 13.02
N ALA A 113 18.69 8.33 13.60
CA ALA A 113 18.78 6.97 14.12
C ALA A 113 18.25 5.95 13.12
N THR A 114 18.84 4.73 13.13
CA THR A 114 18.29 3.58 12.40
C THR A 114 17.45 2.73 13.34
N LEU A 115 16.19 2.56 12.98
CA LEU A 115 15.20 1.81 13.72
C LEU A 115 14.95 0.45 13.03
N ARG A 116 15.02 -0.63 13.78
CA ARG A 116 14.49 -1.92 13.34
C ARG A 116 13.01 -1.99 13.71
N LEU A 117 12.13 -2.13 12.74
CA LEU A 117 10.67 -2.05 12.96
C LEU A 117 10.17 -3.11 13.97
N GLU A 118 10.73 -4.30 13.91
CA GLU A 118 10.46 -5.35 14.90
C GLU A 118 10.79 -4.91 16.33
N THR A 119 11.99 -4.33 16.53
CA THR A 119 12.41 -3.83 17.86
C THR A 119 11.51 -2.70 18.33
N VAL A 120 11.15 -1.77 17.45
CA VAL A 120 10.21 -0.69 17.76
C VAL A 120 8.87 -1.25 18.21
N GLY A 121 8.32 -2.22 17.46
CA GLY A 121 7.05 -2.87 17.83
C GLY A 121 7.05 -3.53 19.21
N TRP A 122 8.17 -4.14 19.59
CA TRP A 122 8.33 -4.74 20.93
C TRP A 122 8.47 -3.72 22.05
N CYS A 123 9.01 -2.54 21.77
CA CYS A 123 9.17 -1.46 22.76
C CYS A 123 7.89 -0.65 23.00
N ILE A 124 6.89 -0.79 22.15
CA ILE A 124 5.62 -0.07 22.26
C ILE A 124 4.62 -0.92 23.04
N THR A 125 3.92 -0.30 24.00
CA THR A 125 2.86 -0.99 24.76
C THR A 125 1.77 -1.49 23.82
N PRO A 126 1.32 -2.75 23.93
CA PRO A 126 0.22 -3.26 23.13
C PRO A 126 -1.02 -2.35 23.14
N GLY A 127 -1.59 -2.11 21.96
CA GLY A 127 -2.72 -1.22 21.79
C GLY A 127 -2.38 0.28 21.74
N THR A 128 -1.09 0.63 21.86
CA THR A 128 -0.60 2.01 21.67
C THR A 128 -0.11 2.21 20.26
N LEU A 129 -0.36 3.38 19.69
CA LEU A 129 0.16 3.83 18.42
C LEU A 129 1.22 4.92 18.66
N VAL A 130 2.38 4.77 18.02
CA VAL A 130 3.43 5.78 18.03
C VAL A 130 3.71 6.24 16.61
N GLU A 131 3.86 7.56 16.44
CA GLU A 131 4.09 8.23 15.16
C GLU A 131 5.56 8.67 15.04
N PHE A 132 6.14 8.43 13.87
CA PHE A 132 7.49 8.87 13.50
C PHE A 132 7.37 9.73 12.24
N PRO A 133 7.15 11.05 12.38
CA PRO A 133 7.03 11.95 11.24
C PRO A 133 8.36 12.12 10.53
N SER A 134 8.30 12.28 9.21
CA SER A 134 9.48 12.43 8.36
C SER A 134 10.49 11.27 8.46
N ALA A 135 10.00 10.08 8.73
CA ALA A 135 10.81 8.86 8.66
C ALA A 135 11.12 8.49 7.20
N ALA A 136 12.18 7.71 6.99
CA ALA A 136 12.45 7.08 5.71
C ALA A 136 12.56 5.56 5.90
N LEU A 137 11.94 4.80 4.99
CA LEU A 137 11.93 3.35 5.02
C LEU A 137 13.04 2.76 4.16
N THR A 138 13.49 1.58 4.54
CA THR A 138 14.45 0.75 3.83
C THR A 138 15.86 1.32 3.72
N ARG A 139 16.78 0.54 3.12
CA ARG A 139 18.15 0.99 2.84
C ARG A 139 18.21 2.10 1.79
N GLU A 140 17.20 2.22 0.96
CA GLU A 140 17.08 3.22 -0.10
C GLU A 140 16.58 4.56 0.44
N ALA A 141 16.29 4.63 1.74
CA ALA A 141 15.82 5.83 2.42
C ALA A 141 14.59 6.46 1.76
N TYR A 142 13.63 5.61 1.33
CA TYR A 142 12.37 6.08 0.77
C TYR A 142 11.60 6.94 1.79
N GLY A 143 11.37 8.20 1.47
CA GLY A 143 10.68 9.17 2.34
C GLY A 143 10.84 10.59 1.82
N PRO A 144 10.44 11.60 2.59
CA PRO A 144 9.90 11.48 3.95
C PRO A 144 8.48 10.94 3.99
N LEU A 145 8.15 10.15 5.00
CA LEU A 145 6.82 9.59 5.23
C LEU A 145 6.43 9.62 6.71
N LEU A 146 5.16 9.45 7.00
CA LEU A 146 4.68 9.23 8.35
C LEU A 146 4.69 7.71 8.63
N LEU A 147 5.57 7.27 9.50
CA LEU A 147 5.60 5.88 9.96
C LEU A 147 4.77 5.75 11.23
N LEU A 148 3.77 4.84 11.19
CA LEU A 148 2.92 4.51 12.33
C LEU A 148 3.29 3.11 12.82
N CYS A 149 3.69 3.00 14.07
CA CYS A 149 4.01 1.73 14.71
C CYS A 149 3.01 1.41 15.83
N CYS A 150 2.44 0.21 15.77
CA CYS A 150 1.59 -0.32 16.84
C CYS A 150 2.40 -1.29 17.69
N GLY A 151 2.19 -1.28 19.00
CA GLY A 151 2.75 -2.27 19.92
C GLY A 151 2.30 -3.68 19.56
N ALA A 152 3.25 -4.63 19.50
CA ALA A 152 2.97 -6.03 19.22
C ALA A 152 2.32 -6.70 20.46
N ASN A 153 1.26 -7.47 20.22
CA ASN A 153 0.83 -8.46 21.21
C ASN A 153 1.77 -9.66 21.08
N GLY A 154 2.41 -10.06 22.15
CA GLY A 154 3.28 -11.23 22.22
C GLY A 154 2.53 -12.54 22.01
#